data_68f887f161d6adf31a165d041b025efd
#
_entry.id   68f887f161d6adf31a165d041b025efd
#
_cell.length_a   1.000
_cell.length_b   1.000
_cell.length_c   1.000
_cell.angle_alpha   90.00
_cell.angle_beta   90.00
_cell.angle_gamma   90.00
#
_symmetry.space_group_name_H-M   'P 1'
#
loop_
_entity.id
_entity.type
_entity.pdbx_description
1 polymer ?
#
loop_
_entity_poly.entity_id
_entity_poly.type
_entity_poly.pdbx_seq_one_letter_code
_entity_poly.pdbx_strand_id
1 'polypeptide(L)'
;ERSLRVLDGSVCVFDSVAGVEPQSETVWRQADKYGVPRMCFINKMDRVGADFYRCVDMIVDRLGATPLVIQLPLGSESNFKGLIDLVKMKSIVWQEESLGAKFVYEDIADDMKAKAEEYREKLIETIVEMDDSVMEKYLDGEIPSEETVKDLIRKGTISSRFVPVLCGSAFKNKGVQPMLDAVIDFLPSPLDVPAIKGVKYRDEEVQVKRESSDSEPFSALAFKIMNDPFVGSLTFMRIYSGKIEVGSSVLNSVKDKRERFGRMLQMHSNSREDIKVACAGDIIAVAGLKDTTTGDTLCNPDDAVILERMEFPDPVIEVAVEPKTKADQEKMGVALQRLAAEDPSFKVSVDHESGQTVMKGMGELHLEILVDRMQREFKVDATVGAPQVAYRETITKPASIDYTHKKQTGGATAMDYAQIDKAPEEKERGITISTAHVEYQTEKRHYAHVDCPG
;
A
#
# COMPACT_ATOMS: atom_id res chain seq x y z
N GLU A 1 2.69 1.27 2.58
CA GLU A 1 1.52 2.00 3.08
C GLU A 1 0.24 1.15 2.97
N ARG A 2 -0.11 0.61 1.79
CA ARG A 2 -1.33 -0.20 1.58
C ARG A 2 -1.48 -1.36 2.56
N SER A 3 -0.40 -2.10 2.81
CA SER A 3 -0.43 -3.24 3.73
C SER A 3 -0.63 -2.81 5.19
N LEU A 4 -0.04 -1.68 5.61
CA LEU A 4 -0.18 -1.18 6.99
C LEU A 4 -1.63 -0.83 7.35
N ARG A 5 -2.45 -0.44 6.36
CA ARG A 5 -3.88 -0.14 6.58
C ARG A 5 -4.70 -1.36 7.02
N VAL A 6 -4.26 -2.55 6.66
CA VAL A 6 -5.00 -3.80 6.90
C VAL A 6 -4.34 -4.71 7.94
N LEU A 7 -3.21 -4.30 8.51
CA LEU A 7 -2.51 -5.06 9.54
C LEU A 7 -2.98 -4.66 10.94
N ASP A 8 -3.13 -5.65 11.81
CA ASP A 8 -3.43 -5.44 13.23
C ASP A 8 -2.15 -5.23 14.04
N GLY A 9 -1.02 -5.80 13.60
CA GLY A 9 0.28 -5.64 14.21
C GLY A 9 1.41 -5.88 13.21
N SER A 10 2.64 -5.50 13.56
CA SER A 10 3.80 -5.66 12.69
C SER A 10 5.09 -5.97 13.45
N VAL A 11 6.04 -6.61 12.76
CA VAL A 11 7.41 -6.80 13.25
C VAL A 11 8.33 -5.92 12.41
N CYS A 12 9.00 -4.97 13.06
CA CYS A 12 9.98 -4.11 12.44
C CYS A 12 11.37 -4.75 12.57
N VAL A 13 11.99 -5.10 11.43
CA VAL A 13 13.28 -5.79 11.42
C VAL A 13 14.39 -4.80 11.11
N PHE A 14 15.35 -4.65 12.05
CA PHE A 14 16.53 -3.80 11.90
C PHE A 14 17.77 -4.64 11.64
N ASP A 15 18.70 -4.11 10.88
CA ASP A 15 20.04 -4.68 10.71
C ASP A 15 20.91 -4.25 11.92
N SER A 16 21.51 -5.20 12.63
CA SER A 16 22.34 -4.91 13.82
C SER A 16 23.59 -4.05 13.51
N VAL A 17 24.01 -4.02 12.25
CA VAL A 17 25.17 -3.21 11.79
C VAL A 17 24.72 -1.83 11.30
N ALA A 18 23.66 -1.73 10.51
CA ALA A 18 23.17 -0.46 9.99
C ALA A 18 22.27 0.30 10.99
N GLY A 19 21.52 -0.43 11.82
CA GLY A 19 20.57 0.14 12.78
C GLY A 19 19.32 0.70 12.08
N VAL A 20 18.89 1.89 12.51
CA VAL A 20 17.75 2.60 11.91
C VAL A 20 18.21 3.38 10.69
N GLU A 21 17.66 3.07 9.53
CA GLU A 21 17.92 3.72 8.25
C GLU A 21 16.76 4.65 7.84
N PRO A 22 16.94 5.58 6.89
CA PRO A 22 15.87 6.51 6.46
C PRO A 22 14.59 5.80 6.00
N GLN A 23 14.72 4.63 5.37
CA GLN A 23 13.55 3.82 4.99
C GLN A 23 12.80 3.30 6.21
N SER A 24 13.51 2.92 7.27
CA SER A 24 12.91 2.49 8.54
C SER A 24 12.08 3.61 9.16
N GLU A 25 12.61 4.84 9.17
CA GLU A 25 11.90 6.03 9.67
C GLU A 25 10.60 6.29 8.88
N THR A 26 10.67 6.17 7.54
CA THR A 26 9.51 6.38 6.68
C THR A 26 8.40 5.36 6.96
N VAL A 27 8.74 4.07 7.03
CA VAL A 27 7.77 3.01 7.32
C VAL A 27 7.24 3.13 8.75
N TRP A 28 8.09 3.54 9.70
CA TRP A 28 7.69 3.76 11.09
C TRP A 28 6.62 4.83 11.21
N ARG A 29 6.82 6.01 10.58
CA ARG A 29 5.83 7.10 10.55
C ARG A 29 4.51 6.68 9.89
N GLN A 30 4.59 5.86 8.84
CA GLN A 30 3.38 5.31 8.22
C GLN A 30 2.63 4.37 9.17
N ALA A 31 3.34 3.54 9.94
CA ALA A 31 2.73 2.68 10.94
C ALA A 31 2.11 3.50 12.09
N ASP A 32 2.72 4.62 12.49
CA ASP A 32 2.13 5.57 13.46
C ASP A 32 0.83 6.19 12.93
N LYS A 33 0.81 6.60 11.67
CA LYS A 33 -0.39 7.15 11.02
C LYS A 33 -1.59 6.22 11.12
N TYR A 34 -1.35 4.91 10.98
CA TYR A 34 -2.40 3.89 11.05
C TYR A 34 -2.58 3.28 12.45
N GLY A 35 -1.81 3.73 13.43
CA GLY A 35 -1.88 3.22 14.81
C GLY A 35 -1.56 1.73 14.93
N VAL A 36 -0.66 1.20 14.08
CA VAL A 36 -0.31 -0.23 14.06
C VAL A 36 0.66 -0.55 15.18
N PRO A 37 0.27 -1.35 16.19
CA PRO A 37 1.16 -1.88 17.21
C PRO A 37 2.31 -2.67 16.59
N ARG A 38 3.49 -2.58 17.20
CA ARG A 38 4.68 -3.22 16.63
C ARG A 38 5.64 -3.72 17.68
N MET A 39 6.47 -4.65 17.25
CA MET A 39 7.65 -5.11 17.97
C MET A 39 8.87 -5.02 17.06
N CYS A 40 10.06 -4.92 17.63
CA CYS A 40 11.32 -4.81 16.91
C CYS A 40 12.11 -6.11 16.98
N PHE A 41 12.72 -6.50 15.87
CA PHE A 41 13.66 -7.61 15.80
C PHE A 41 15.00 -7.13 15.25
N ILE A 42 16.02 -7.07 16.09
CA ILE A 42 17.39 -6.70 15.68
C ILE A 42 18.06 -7.95 15.11
N ASN A 43 18.14 -7.99 13.80
CA ASN A 43 18.59 -9.13 13.01
C ASN A 43 20.08 -9.04 12.66
N LYS A 44 20.64 -10.15 12.20
CA LYS A 44 22.02 -10.28 11.74
C LYS A 44 23.06 -10.09 12.86
N MET A 45 22.75 -10.52 14.09
CA MET A 45 23.67 -10.45 15.22
C MET A 45 24.98 -11.23 15.02
N ASP A 46 25.04 -12.09 14.00
CA ASP A 46 26.21 -12.85 13.59
C ASP A 46 27.16 -12.10 12.63
N ARG A 47 26.81 -10.88 12.17
CA ARG A 47 27.65 -10.08 11.28
C ARG A 47 28.71 -9.30 12.02
N VAL A 48 29.86 -9.10 11.35
CA VAL A 48 30.93 -8.22 11.84
C VAL A 48 30.39 -6.78 11.96
N GLY A 49 30.61 -6.16 13.13
CA GLY A 49 30.09 -4.84 13.47
C GLY A 49 28.67 -4.84 14.06
N ALA A 50 28.12 -6.02 14.36
CA ALA A 50 26.82 -6.13 15.02
C ALA A 50 26.82 -5.53 16.42
N ASP A 51 25.94 -4.56 16.67
CA ASP A 51 25.78 -3.89 17.95
C ASP A 51 24.30 -3.70 18.30
N PHE A 52 23.83 -4.55 19.20
CA PHE A 52 22.44 -4.54 19.68
C PHE A 52 22.09 -3.25 20.42
N TYR A 53 22.95 -2.82 21.33
CA TYR A 53 22.67 -1.68 22.22
C TYR A 53 22.60 -0.38 21.45
N ARG A 54 23.51 -0.17 20.52
CA ARG A 54 23.48 0.96 19.59
C ARG A 54 22.17 0.99 18.78
N CYS A 55 21.68 -0.17 18.33
CA CYS A 55 20.40 -0.23 17.62
C CYS A 55 19.22 0.17 18.51
N VAL A 56 19.23 -0.24 19.80
CA VAL A 56 18.21 0.17 20.77
C VAL A 56 18.24 1.68 20.98
N ASP A 57 19.43 2.27 21.15
CA ASP A 57 19.60 3.72 21.28
C ASP A 57 19.09 4.45 20.04
N MET A 58 19.37 3.95 18.83
CA MET A 58 18.87 4.53 17.59
C MET A 58 17.33 4.46 17.47
N ILE A 59 16.67 3.46 18.04
CA ILE A 59 15.20 3.39 18.09
C ILE A 59 14.65 4.56 18.93
N VAL A 60 15.30 4.88 20.04
CA VAL A 60 14.94 6.07 20.85
C VAL A 60 15.20 7.35 20.08
N ASP A 61 16.43 7.54 19.62
CA ASP A 61 16.90 8.82 19.08
C ASP A 61 16.26 9.20 17.75
N ARG A 62 16.05 8.22 16.86
CA ARG A 62 15.56 8.48 15.49
C ARG A 62 14.06 8.25 15.32
N LEU A 63 13.50 7.29 16.08
CA LEU A 63 12.08 6.94 15.94
C LEU A 63 11.21 7.54 17.05
N GLY A 64 11.85 8.08 18.13
CA GLY A 64 11.12 8.64 19.27
C GLY A 64 10.28 7.59 20.02
N ALA A 65 10.62 6.31 19.88
CA ALA A 65 9.90 5.21 20.48
C ALA A 65 10.48 4.86 21.86
N THR A 66 9.68 4.20 22.70
CA THR A 66 10.11 3.63 23.97
C THR A 66 10.41 2.14 23.78
N PRO A 67 11.67 1.71 23.59
CA PRO A 67 12.01 0.30 23.44
C PRO A 67 11.88 -0.42 24.77
N LEU A 68 11.15 -1.54 24.78
CA LEU A 68 11.11 -2.48 25.89
C LEU A 68 11.97 -3.68 25.55
N VAL A 69 13.20 -3.71 26.06
CA VAL A 69 14.12 -4.82 25.80
C VAL A 69 13.64 -6.06 26.54
N ILE A 70 13.22 -7.09 25.81
CA ILE A 70 12.75 -8.37 26.37
C ILE A 70 13.76 -9.52 26.16
N GLN A 71 14.76 -9.29 25.33
CA GLN A 71 15.86 -10.23 25.09
C GLN A 71 17.20 -9.51 25.00
N LEU A 72 18.27 -10.17 25.48
CA LEU A 72 19.63 -9.72 25.26
C LEU A 72 20.39 -10.72 24.40
N PRO A 73 21.35 -10.28 23.56
CA PRO A 73 22.18 -11.18 22.80
C PRO A 73 23.21 -11.87 23.71
N LEU A 74 23.40 -13.17 23.51
CA LEU A 74 24.48 -13.96 24.11
C LEU A 74 25.63 -14.03 23.10
N GLY A 75 26.56 -13.06 23.24
CA GLY A 75 27.62 -12.82 22.29
C GLY A 75 27.19 -11.98 21.07
N SER A 76 28.14 -11.68 20.21
CA SER A 76 27.93 -10.96 18.94
C SER A 76 28.88 -11.47 17.88
N GLU A 77 28.59 -11.15 16.61
CA GLU A 77 29.41 -11.55 15.46
C GLU A 77 29.61 -13.07 15.38
N SER A 78 30.85 -13.52 15.18
CA SER A 78 31.18 -14.96 15.16
C SER A 78 30.92 -15.66 16.50
N ASN A 79 30.85 -14.93 17.61
CA ASN A 79 30.58 -15.44 18.95
C ASN A 79 29.10 -15.40 19.35
N PHE A 80 28.21 -15.07 18.43
CA PHE A 80 26.76 -15.08 18.69
C PHE A 80 26.24 -16.50 18.86
N LYS A 81 26.03 -16.91 20.11
CA LYS A 81 25.61 -18.26 20.49
C LYS A 81 24.14 -18.41 20.71
N GLY A 82 23.46 -17.35 21.17
CA GLY A 82 22.07 -17.42 21.56
C GLY A 82 21.54 -16.11 22.11
N LEU A 83 20.54 -16.21 22.97
CA LEU A 83 19.79 -15.10 23.56
C LEU A 83 19.64 -15.32 25.07
N ILE A 84 19.41 -14.24 25.80
CA ILE A 84 18.91 -14.26 27.16
C ILE A 84 17.47 -13.76 27.15
N ASP A 85 16.53 -14.60 27.55
CA ASP A 85 15.13 -14.27 27.71
C ASP A 85 14.93 -13.59 29.09
N LEU A 86 14.60 -12.32 29.08
CA LEU A 86 14.39 -11.53 30.29
C LEU A 86 13.03 -11.79 30.95
N VAL A 87 12.09 -12.39 30.25
CA VAL A 87 10.79 -12.77 30.81
C VAL A 87 10.94 -14.01 31.67
N LYS A 88 11.69 -15.01 31.21
CA LYS A 88 11.95 -16.29 31.90
C LYS A 88 13.22 -16.28 32.75
N MET A 89 14.09 -15.30 32.53
CA MET A 89 15.43 -15.24 33.12
C MET A 89 16.24 -16.52 32.84
N LYS A 90 16.30 -16.90 31.58
CA LYS A 90 17.04 -18.07 31.07
C LYS A 90 17.76 -17.71 29.77
N SER A 91 18.89 -18.37 29.54
CA SER A 91 19.58 -18.36 28.26
C SER A 91 18.92 -19.33 27.28
N ILE A 92 18.80 -18.94 26.01
CA ILE A 92 18.35 -19.78 24.91
C ILE A 92 19.56 -20.02 24.01
N VAL A 93 20.01 -21.27 23.93
CA VAL A 93 21.20 -21.65 23.16
C VAL A 93 20.82 -22.65 22.08
N TRP A 94 21.24 -22.38 20.85
CA TRP A 94 20.96 -23.25 19.70
C TRP A 94 22.05 -24.31 19.55
N GLN A 95 21.61 -25.54 19.28
CA GLN A 95 22.51 -26.64 18.96
C GLN A 95 23.01 -26.48 17.51
N GLU A 96 24.30 -26.33 17.30
CA GLU A 96 24.89 -26.06 15.98
C GLU A 96 24.57 -27.16 14.95
N GLU A 97 24.50 -28.41 15.38
CA GLU A 97 24.22 -29.57 14.55
C GLU A 97 22.79 -29.57 13.95
N SER A 98 21.88 -28.80 14.55
CA SER A 98 20.46 -28.76 14.17
C SER A 98 20.11 -27.71 13.15
N LEU A 99 21.08 -26.94 12.63
CA LEU A 99 20.86 -25.80 11.74
C LEU A 99 19.81 -24.79 12.27
N GLY A 100 19.76 -24.61 13.59
CA GLY A 100 18.83 -23.72 14.26
C GLY A 100 17.44 -24.30 14.57
N ALA A 101 17.19 -25.58 14.27
CA ALA A 101 15.90 -26.21 14.55
C ALA A 101 15.67 -26.54 16.02
N LYS A 102 16.75 -26.81 16.77
CA LYS A 102 16.68 -27.17 18.20
C LYS A 102 17.43 -26.18 19.06
N PHE A 103 16.81 -25.77 20.13
CA PHE A 103 17.42 -24.95 21.17
C PHE A 103 17.12 -25.52 22.56
N VAL A 104 17.90 -25.12 23.54
CA VAL A 104 17.74 -25.50 24.94
C VAL A 104 17.73 -24.25 25.82
N TYR A 105 17.03 -24.34 26.93
CA TYR A 105 17.08 -23.34 27.99
C TYR A 105 18.16 -23.72 28.99
N GLU A 106 19.05 -22.79 29.29
CA GLU A 106 20.13 -22.93 30.23
C GLU A 106 20.09 -21.79 31.27
N ASP A 107 20.79 -21.94 32.38
CA ASP A 107 20.96 -20.85 33.32
C ASP A 107 21.83 -19.74 32.70
N ILE A 108 21.56 -18.51 33.11
CA ILE A 108 22.34 -17.36 32.63
C ILE A 108 23.76 -17.46 33.19
N ALA A 109 24.74 -17.36 32.29
CA ALA A 109 26.15 -17.39 32.68
C ALA A 109 26.49 -16.22 33.61
N ASP A 110 27.41 -16.45 34.56
CA ASP A 110 27.72 -15.49 35.63
C ASP A 110 28.18 -14.12 35.11
N ASP A 111 28.89 -14.07 33.99
CA ASP A 111 29.36 -12.84 33.33
C ASP A 111 28.20 -11.98 32.73
N MET A 112 27.05 -12.60 32.43
CA MET A 112 25.87 -11.92 31.89
C MET A 112 24.79 -11.69 32.95
N LYS A 113 24.88 -12.32 34.11
CA LYS A 113 23.83 -12.32 35.13
C LYS A 113 23.48 -10.93 35.62
N ALA A 114 24.48 -10.15 36.03
CA ALA A 114 24.27 -8.78 36.52
C ALA A 114 23.59 -7.89 35.47
N LYS A 115 24.00 -8.03 34.21
CA LYS A 115 23.39 -7.28 33.09
C LYS A 115 21.94 -7.73 32.82
N ALA A 116 21.67 -9.02 32.87
CA ALA A 116 20.32 -9.54 32.69
C ALA A 116 19.41 -9.07 33.85
N GLU A 117 19.88 -9.04 35.07
CA GLU A 117 19.15 -8.53 36.22
C GLU A 117 18.81 -7.04 36.07
N GLU A 118 19.81 -6.21 35.68
CA GLU A 118 19.60 -4.77 35.40
C GLU A 118 18.51 -4.54 34.33
N TYR A 119 18.59 -5.27 33.22
CA TYR A 119 17.58 -5.12 32.15
C TYR A 119 16.23 -5.71 32.54
N ARG A 120 16.21 -6.75 33.36
CA ARG A 120 14.96 -7.30 33.92
C ARG A 120 14.28 -6.29 34.85
N GLU A 121 15.01 -5.62 35.70
CA GLU A 121 14.49 -4.58 36.59
C GLU A 121 13.85 -3.44 35.77
N LYS A 122 14.57 -2.88 34.78
CA LYS A 122 14.05 -1.86 33.88
C LYS A 122 12.77 -2.32 33.13
N LEU A 123 12.75 -3.59 32.70
CA LEU A 123 11.59 -4.18 32.05
C LEU A 123 10.39 -4.17 33.02
N ILE A 124 10.55 -4.67 34.23
CA ILE A 124 9.48 -4.74 35.23
C ILE A 124 9.00 -3.34 35.60
N GLU A 125 9.89 -2.39 35.89
CA GLU A 125 9.55 -1.00 36.20
C GLU A 125 8.70 -0.37 35.11
N THR A 126 9.05 -0.61 33.83
CA THR A 126 8.30 -0.06 32.70
C THR A 126 6.90 -0.68 32.56
N ILE A 127 6.78 -2.01 32.73
CA ILE A 127 5.50 -2.68 32.47
C ILE A 127 4.49 -2.55 33.62
N VAL A 128 4.93 -2.41 34.87
CA VAL A 128 4.01 -2.29 36.00
C VAL A 128 3.18 -0.99 35.95
N GLU A 129 3.66 0.03 35.22
CA GLU A 129 2.89 1.26 34.93
C GLU A 129 1.60 1.00 34.15
N MET A 130 1.45 -0.19 33.55
CA MET A 130 0.25 -0.57 32.79
C MET A 130 -0.93 -1.04 33.67
N ASP A 131 -0.71 -1.25 34.97
CA ASP A 131 -1.74 -1.73 35.89
C ASP A 131 -1.44 -1.29 37.33
N ASP A 132 -2.24 -0.37 37.83
CA ASP A 132 -2.06 0.25 39.16
C ASP A 132 -2.00 -0.81 40.29
N SER A 133 -2.77 -1.87 40.19
CA SER A 133 -2.81 -2.92 41.23
C SER A 133 -1.54 -3.77 41.24
N VAL A 134 -0.92 -3.98 40.08
CA VAL A 134 0.37 -4.68 39.96
C VAL A 134 1.50 -3.76 40.41
N MET A 135 1.40 -2.46 40.11
CA MET A 135 2.37 -1.46 40.54
C MET A 135 2.40 -1.33 42.06
N GLU A 136 1.26 -1.28 42.74
CA GLU A 136 1.19 -1.27 44.20
C GLU A 136 1.88 -2.49 44.83
N LYS A 137 1.61 -3.68 44.34
CA LYS A 137 2.25 -4.93 44.80
C LYS A 137 3.76 -4.93 44.56
N TYR A 138 4.19 -4.43 43.41
CA TYR A 138 5.59 -4.32 43.09
C TYR A 138 6.34 -3.36 44.03
N LEU A 139 5.72 -2.23 44.40
CA LEU A 139 6.24 -1.28 45.38
C LEU A 139 6.31 -1.89 46.79
N ASP A 140 5.43 -2.84 47.10
CA ASP A 140 5.46 -3.61 48.37
C ASP A 140 6.49 -4.77 48.33
N GLY A 141 7.21 -4.92 47.19
CA GLY A 141 8.29 -5.91 47.04
C GLY A 141 7.86 -7.24 46.41
N GLU A 142 6.65 -7.36 45.89
CA GLU A 142 6.19 -8.54 45.20
C GLU A 142 6.63 -8.51 43.73
N ILE A 143 7.38 -9.50 43.27
CA ILE A 143 7.77 -9.62 41.84
C ILE A 143 6.62 -10.24 41.05
N PRO A 144 6.19 -9.61 39.93
CA PRO A 144 5.13 -10.17 39.10
C PRO A 144 5.47 -11.55 38.51
N SER A 145 4.49 -12.44 38.42
CA SER A 145 4.64 -13.74 37.77
C SER A 145 4.96 -13.60 36.27
N GLU A 146 5.50 -14.65 35.65
CA GLU A 146 5.77 -14.68 34.20
C GLU A 146 4.51 -14.36 33.38
N GLU A 147 3.35 -14.92 33.77
CA GLU A 147 2.08 -14.69 33.12
C GLU A 147 1.65 -13.22 33.20
N THR A 148 1.72 -12.63 34.41
CA THR A 148 1.44 -11.20 34.62
C THR A 148 2.37 -10.32 33.79
N VAL A 149 3.67 -10.66 33.73
CA VAL A 149 4.66 -9.93 32.92
C VAL A 149 4.25 -9.96 31.44
N LYS A 150 3.89 -11.12 30.92
CA LYS A 150 3.43 -11.26 29.52
C LYS A 150 2.18 -10.45 29.24
N ASP A 151 1.20 -10.48 30.13
CA ASP A 151 -0.04 -9.72 29.98
C ASP A 151 0.20 -8.20 29.97
N LEU A 152 1.09 -7.71 30.84
CA LEU A 152 1.47 -6.30 30.86
C LEU A 152 2.26 -5.87 29.63
N ILE A 153 3.17 -6.70 29.15
CA ILE A 153 3.87 -6.46 27.88
C ILE A 153 2.86 -6.39 26.73
N ARG A 154 1.90 -7.31 26.65
CA ARG A 154 0.85 -7.29 25.65
C ARG A 154 0.00 -6.01 25.70
N LYS A 155 -0.49 -5.64 26.90
CA LYS A 155 -1.27 -4.41 27.12
C LYS A 155 -0.51 -3.17 26.60
N GLY A 156 0.75 -3.01 27.00
CA GLY A 156 1.57 -1.88 26.60
C GLY A 156 1.93 -1.87 25.11
N THR A 157 2.11 -3.04 24.50
CA THR A 157 2.36 -3.19 23.06
C THR A 157 1.13 -2.81 22.24
N ILE A 158 -0.05 -3.34 22.57
CA ILE A 158 -1.31 -3.05 21.88
C ILE A 158 -1.68 -1.57 22.00
N SER A 159 -1.45 -0.95 23.16
CA SER A 159 -1.67 0.48 23.36
C SER A 159 -0.56 1.37 22.81
N SER A 160 0.45 0.79 22.15
CA SER A 160 1.63 1.50 21.61
C SER A 160 2.38 2.34 22.64
N ARG A 161 2.33 1.96 23.92
CA ARG A 161 3.02 2.65 25.00
C ARG A 161 4.53 2.43 24.93
N PHE A 162 4.93 1.23 24.56
CA PHE A 162 6.31 0.82 24.30
C PHE A 162 6.36 -0.23 23.20
N VAL A 163 7.57 -0.54 22.74
CA VAL A 163 7.81 -1.47 21.65
C VAL A 163 8.74 -2.58 22.13
N PRO A 164 8.30 -3.84 22.22
CA PRO A 164 9.16 -4.96 22.59
C PRO A 164 10.32 -5.11 21.60
N VAL A 165 11.54 -5.27 22.13
CA VAL A 165 12.76 -5.44 21.33
C VAL A 165 13.35 -6.82 21.57
N LEU A 166 13.50 -7.55 20.47
CA LEU A 166 14.10 -8.87 20.40
C LEU A 166 15.35 -8.83 19.51
N CYS A 167 16.13 -9.88 19.53
CA CYS A 167 17.30 -9.97 18.65
C CYS A 167 17.52 -11.38 18.12
N GLY A 168 18.38 -11.49 17.09
CA GLY A 168 18.71 -12.79 16.54
C GLY A 168 19.51 -12.72 15.24
N SER A 169 19.65 -13.88 14.62
CA SER A 169 20.17 -14.05 13.26
C SER A 169 19.24 -14.97 12.48
N ALA A 170 18.37 -14.39 11.66
CA ALA A 170 17.42 -15.16 10.86
C ALA A 170 18.12 -16.10 9.88
N PHE A 171 19.25 -15.68 9.32
CA PHE A 171 20.06 -16.52 8.41
C PHE A 171 20.61 -17.77 9.12
N LYS A 172 20.96 -17.65 10.39
CA LYS A 172 21.41 -18.77 11.23
C LYS A 172 20.24 -19.49 11.92
N ASN A 173 19.02 -19.06 11.66
CA ASN A 173 17.80 -19.55 12.30
C ASN A 173 17.84 -19.48 13.84
N LYS A 174 18.57 -18.49 14.38
CA LYS A 174 18.69 -18.22 15.84
C LYS A 174 17.80 -17.04 16.21
N GLY A 175 16.89 -17.24 17.16
CA GLY A 175 15.96 -16.21 17.64
C GLY A 175 14.64 -16.11 16.88
N VAL A 176 14.44 -16.86 15.77
CA VAL A 176 13.20 -16.80 14.97
C VAL A 176 12.02 -17.43 15.72
N GLN A 177 12.21 -18.59 16.35
CA GLN A 177 11.15 -19.24 17.12
C GLN A 177 10.66 -18.36 18.29
N PRO A 178 11.55 -17.83 19.17
CA PRO A 178 11.13 -16.92 20.23
C PRO A 178 10.45 -15.65 19.69
N MET A 179 10.84 -15.15 18.51
CA MET A 179 10.19 -14.02 17.89
C MET A 179 8.77 -14.37 17.44
N LEU A 180 8.55 -15.57 16.88
CA LEU A 180 7.21 -16.04 16.50
C LEU A 180 6.32 -16.26 17.73
N ASP A 181 6.87 -16.79 18.82
CA ASP A 181 6.16 -16.90 20.10
C ASP A 181 5.77 -15.51 20.63
N ALA A 182 6.67 -14.53 20.54
CA ALA A 182 6.40 -13.15 20.93
C ALA A 182 5.33 -12.48 20.05
N VAL A 183 5.22 -12.81 18.76
CA VAL A 183 4.12 -12.37 17.91
C VAL A 183 2.78 -12.83 18.47
N ILE A 184 2.69 -14.09 18.90
CA ILE A 184 1.46 -14.66 19.50
C ILE A 184 1.18 -14.04 20.86
N ASP A 185 2.21 -13.89 21.68
CA ASP A 185 2.09 -13.39 23.06
C ASP A 185 1.75 -11.90 23.10
N PHE A 186 2.32 -11.05 22.24
CA PHE A 186 2.34 -9.60 22.42
C PHE A 186 1.62 -8.79 21.34
N LEU A 187 1.52 -9.27 20.09
CA LEU A 187 0.81 -8.53 19.05
C LEU A 187 -0.70 -8.77 19.13
N PRO A 188 -1.52 -7.80 18.68
CA PRO A 188 -2.97 -7.94 18.73
C PRO A 188 -3.48 -8.96 17.72
N SER A 189 -4.55 -9.63 18.09
CA SER A 189 -5.42 -10.39 17.20
C SER A 189 -6.50 -9.47 16.60
N PRO A 190 -7.26 -9.92 15.59
CA PRO A 190 -8.41 -9.16 15.08
C PRO A 190 -9.48 -8.81 16.13
N LEU A 191 -9.50 -9.53 17.25
CA LEU A 191 -10.44 -9.28 18.36
C LEU A 191 -9.95 -8.20 19.34
N ASP A 192 -8.65 -7.91 19.33
CA ASP A 192 -8.06 -6.89 20.21
C ASP A 192 -8.10 -5.48 19.58
N VAL A 193 -8.37 -5.39 18.27
CA VAL A 193 -8.45 -4.11 17.57
C VAL A 193 -9.88 -3.57 17.56
N PRO A 194 -10.06 -2.24 17.54
CA PRO A 194 -11.40 -1.65 17.47
C PRO A 194 -12.15 -2.09 16.21
N ALA A 195 -13.48 -2.19 16.34
CA ALA A 195 -14.37 -2.42 15.20
C ALA A 195 -14.08 -1.45 14.05
N ILE A 196 -14.05 -1.95 12.81
CA ILE A 196 -13.82 -1.09 11.66
C ILE A 196 -15.00 -0.15 11.45
N LYS A 197 -14.68 1.10 11.15
CA LYS A 197 -15.67 2.13 10.84
C LYS A 197 -15.90 2.18 9.32
N GLY A 198 -17.10 2.58 8.96
CA GLY A 198 -17.52 2.84 7.60
C GLY A 198 -18.77 3.68 7.58
N VAL A 199 -19.31 3.88 6.39
CA VAL A 199 -20.57 4.57 6.19
C VAL A 199 -21.57 3.65 5.53
N LYS A 200 -22.87 3.89 5.76
CA LYS A 200 -23.91 3.11 5.11
C LYS A 200 -23.90 3.35 3.61
N TYR A 201 -24.03 2.30 2.85
CA TYR A 201 -24.13 2.40 1.40
C TYR A 201 -25.33 3.27 0.98
N ARG A 202 -25.11 4.23 0.09
CA ARG A 202 -26.08 5.25 -0.38
C ARG A 202 -26.56 6.23 0.70
N ASP A 203 -25.94 6.24 1.89
CA ASP A 203 -26.23 7.19 2.95
C ASP A 203 -24.95 7.44 3.76
N GLU A 204 -24.07 8.27 3.22
CA GLU A 204 -22.73 8.53 3.79
C GLU A 204 -22.79 9.31 5.12
N GLU A 205 -23.94 9.86 5.52
CA GLU A 205 -24.10 10.54 6.80
C GLU A 205 -24.23 9.54 7.96
N VAL A 206 -24.68 8.31 7.68
CA VAL A 206 -24.86 7.26 8.67
C VAL A 206 -23.59 6.46 8.87
N GLN A 207 -22.96 6.65 10.03
CA GLN A 207 -21.79 5.87 10.45
C GLN A 207 -22.19 4.46 10.83
N VAL A 208 -21.42 3.47 10.36
CA VAL A 208 -21.59 2.04 10.63
C VAL A 208 -20.30 1.51 11.22
N LYS A 209 -20.40 0.59 12.17
CA LYS A 209 -19.28 -0.19 12.69
C LYS A 209 -19.48 -1.65 12.36
N ARG A 210 -18.40 -2.37 12.11
CA ARG A 210 -18.38 -3.82 11.91
C ARG A 210 -17.42 -4.44 12.91
N GLU A 211 -17.94 -5.30 13.76
CA GLU A 211 -17.14 -6.08 14.69
C GLU A 211 -16.45 -7.25 13.97
N SER A 212 -15.28 -7.65 14.47
CA SER A 212 -14.58 -8.82 13.93
C SER A 212 -15.26 -10.11 14.42
N SER A 213 -16.37 -10.47 13.79
CA SER A 213 -17.19 -11.64 14.12
C SER A 213 -17.73 -12.30 12.86
N ASP A 214 -17.73 -13.63 12.83
CA ASP A 214 -18.30 -14.43 11.73
C ASP A 214 -19.81 -14.33 11.61
N SER A 215 -20.50 -13.92 12.68
CA SER A 215 -21.96 -13.73 12.70
C SER A 215 -22.42 -12.37 12.15
N GLU A 216 -21.50 -11.42 12.00
CA GLU A 216 -21.76 -10.12 11.40
C GLU A 216 -21.98 -10.23 9.88
N PRO A 217 -22.64 -9.25 9.25
CA PRO A 217 -22.70 -9.17 7.80
C PRO A 217 -21.31 -9.08 7.19
N PHE A 218 -21.08 -9.80 6.09
CA PHE A 218 -19.78 -9.83 5.42
C PHE A 218 -19.35 -8.43 4.97
N SER A 219 -18.11 -8.06 5.31
CA SER A 219 -17.44 -6.89 4.76
C SER A 219 -15.92 -7.12 4.64
N ALA A 220 -15.35 -6.69 3.52
CA ALA A 220 -13.93 -6.84 3.21
C ALA A 220 -13.41 -5.62 2.44
N LEU A 221 -12.12 -5.32 2.61
CA LEU A 221 -11.42 -4.25 1.89
C LEU A 221 -10.38 -4.87 0.95
N ALA A 222 -10.49 -4.57 -0.34
CA ALA A 222 -9.49 -4.89 -1.33
C ALA A 222 -8.31 -3.92 -1.20
N PHE A 223 -7.15 -4.40 -0.75
CA PHE A 223 -6.02 -3.51 -0.46
C PHE A 223 -4.84 -3.64 -1.45
N LYS A 224 -4.82 -4.71 -2.24
CA LYS A 224 -3.77 -4.93 -3.24
C LYS A 224 -4.30 -5.76 -4.41
N ILE A 225 -3.94 -5.36 -5.62
CA ILE A 225 -4.13 -6.18 -6.82
C ILE A 225 -2.75 -6.60 -7.34
N MET A 226 -2.65 -7.82 -7.82
CA MET A 226 -1.46 -8.38 -8.44
C MET A 226 -1.85 -9.17 -9.68
N ASN A 227 -1.13 -8.99 -10.77
CA ASN A 227 -1.30 -9.82 -11.96
C ASN A 227 -0.35 -11.02 -11.87
N ASP A 228 -0.94 -12.21 -11.85
CA ASP A 228 -0.22 -13.46 -11.85
C ASP A 228 -0.23 -14.07 -13.26
N PRO A 229 0.92 -14.56 -13.78
CA PRO A 229 1.01 -15.10 -15.12
C PRO A 229 0.12 -16.32 -15.38
N PHE A 230 -0.24 -17.08 -14.33
CA PHE A 230 -0.96 -18.33 -14.43
C PHE A 230 -2.44 -18.23 -14.04
N VAL A 231 -2.75 -17.38 -13.06
CA VAL A 231 -4.11 -17.25 -12.51
C VAL A 231 -4.80 -15.98 -13.02
N GLY A 232 -4.03 -15.04 -13.55
CA GLY A 232 -4.53 -13.73 -13.95
C GLY A 232 -4.57 -12.75 -12.79
N SER A 233 -5.58 -11.89 -12.72
CA SER A 233 -5.71 -10.91 -11.66
C SER A 233 -6.07 -11.57 -10.32
N LEU A 234 -5.24 -11.30 -9.31
CA LEU A 234 -5.45 -11.67 -7.90
C LEU A 234 -5.73 -10.41 -7.09
N THR A 235 -6.88 -10.37 -6.45
CA THR A 235 -7.27 -9.29 -5.54
C THR A 235 -7.07 -9.74 -4.10
N PHE A 236 -6.11 -9.14 -3.41
CA PHE A 236 -5.88 -9.37 -1.98
C PHE A 236 -6.82 -8.51 -1.16
N MET A 237 -7.50 -9.14 -0.20
CA MET A 237 -8.45 -8.47 0.65
C MET A 237 -8.34 -8.92 2.10
N ARG A 238 -8.65 -7.98 3.01
CA ARG A 238 -8.86 -8.25 4.42
C ARG A 238 -10.35 -8.36 4.69
N ILE A 239 -10.77 -9.46 5.30
CA ILE A 239 -12.14 -9.63 5.80
C ILE A 239 -12.22 -9.01 7.19
N TYR A 240 -13.11 -8.04 7.37
CA TYR A 240 -13.29 -7.37 8.66
C TYR A 240 -14.45 -7.94 9.45
N SER A 241 -15.49 -8.41 8.79
CA SER A 241 -16.66 -9.00 9.44
C SER A 241 -17.30 -10.08 8.57
N GLY A 242 -18.01 -10.99 9.23
CA GLY A 242 -18.73 -12.07 8.58
C GLY A 242 -17.83 -13.15 8.01
N LYS A 243 -18.45 -14.10 7.36
CA LYS A 243 -17.80 -15.18 6.62
C LYS A 243 -18.29 -15.25 5.18
N ILE A 244 -17.47 -15.78 4.30
CA ILE A 244 -17.79 -15.92 2.88
C ILE A 244 -17.37 -17.30 2.38
N GLU A 245 -18.17 -17.85 1.48
CA GLU A 245 -17.91 -19.14 0.82
C GLU A 245 -17.62 -18.93 -0.67
N VAL A 246 -16.85 -19.84 -1.25
CA VAL A 246 -16.63 -19.89 -2.71
C VAL A 246 -17.97 -19.96 -3.44
N GLY A 247 -18.13 -19.14 -4.48
CA GLY A 247 -19.35 -19.06 -5.26
C GLY A 247 -20.34 -17.98 -4.81
N SER A 248 -20.11 -17.37 -3.64
CA SER A 248 -20.96 -16.28 -3.13
C SER A 248 -20.90 -15.04 -4.01
N SER A 249 -22.04 -14.33 -4.06
CA SER A 249 -22.15 -13.02 -4.71
C SER A 249 -22.02 -11.92 -3.68
N VAL A 250 -21.17 -10.95 -3.95
CA VAL A 250 -20.93 -9.76 -3.12
C VAL A 250 -21.20 -8.49 -3.89
N LEU A 251 -21.45 -7.40 -3.17
CA LEU A 251 -21.56 -6.07 -3.73
C LEU A 251 -20.23 -5.32 -3.56
N ASN A 252 -19.68 -4.82 -4.66
CA ASN A 252 -18.69 -3.74 -4.61
C ASN A 252 -19.45 -2.43 -4.39
N SER A 253 -19.49 -1.97 -3.16
CA SER A 253 -20.29 -0.81 -2.75
C SER A 253 -19.73 0.53 -3.23
N VAL A 254 -18.45 0.57 -3.63
CA VAL A 254 -17.81 1.77 -4.18
C VAL A 254 -18.21 1.99 -5.64
N LYS A 255 -18.36 0.89 -6.41
CA LYS A 255 -18.65 0.93 -7.85
C LYS A 255 -20.11 0.55 -8.20
N ASP A 256 -20.90 0.19 -7.20
CA ASP A 256 -22.29 -0.28 -7.36
C ASP A 256 -22.40 -1.47 -8.32
N LYS A 257 -21.47 -2.45 -8.16
CA LYS A 257 -21.42 -3.63 -9.02
C LYS A 257 -21.40 -4.91 -8.20
N ARG A 258 -22.11 -5.93 -8.67
CA ARG A 258 -22.06 -7.26 -8.08
C ARG A 258 -20.93 -8.08 -8.68
N GLU A 259 -20.16 -8.73 -7.81
CA GLU A 259 -19.09 -9.64 -8.19
C GLU A 259 -19.28 -11.01 -7.54
N ARG A 260 -18.65 -12.03 -8.11
CA ARG A 260 -18.71 -13.39 -7.58
C ARG A 260 -17.33 -13.88 -7.19
N PHE A 261 -17.22 -14.45 -5.99
CA PHE A 261 -16.00 -15.10 -5.51
C PHE A 261 -15.86 -16.48 -6.13
N GLY A 262 -15.22 -16.54 -7.30
CA GLY A 262 -15.05 -17.80 -8.03
C GLY A 262 -14.03 -18.74 -7.39
N ARG A 263 -12.86 -18.22 -7.06
CA ARG A 263 -11.75 -18.98 -6.46
C ARG A 263 -11.10 -18.13 -5.38
N MET A 264 -11.02 -18.66 -4.18
CA MET A 264 -10.37 -18.03 -3.02
C MET A 264 -9.09 -18.79 -2.68
N LEU A 265 -8.04 -18.06 -2.38
CA LEU A 265 -6.70 -18.58 -2.14
C LEU A 265 -6.14 -18.03 -0.83
N GLN A 266 -5.56 -18.92 -0.04
CA GLN A 266 -4.62 -18.54 1.01
C GLN A 266 -3.22 -18.54 0.41
N MET A 267 -2.53 -17.41 0.59
CA MET A 267 -1.21 -17.20 0.01
C MET A 267 -0.13 -17.39 1.06
N HIS A 268 0.88 -18.17 0.72
CA HIS A 268 2.08 -18.34 1.51
C HIS A 268 3.29 -18.17 0.61
N SER A 269 3.89 -16.98 0.60
CA SER A 269 4.90 -16.57 -0.39
C SER A 269 4.36 -16.78 -1.83
N ASN A 270 5.01 -17.62 -2.63
CA ASN A 270 4.55 -17.98 -3.98
C ASN A 270 3.63 -19.23 -4.01
N SER A 271 3.43 -19.87 -2.87
CA SER A 271 2.51 -21.00 -2.76
C SER A 271 1.08 -20.52 -2.61
N ARG A 272 0.15 -21.28 -3.20
CA ARG A 272 -1.28 -20.98 -3.23
C ARG A 272 -2.02 -22.21 -2.75
N GLU A 273 -2.91 -22.02 -1.81
CA GLU A 273 -3.80 -23.05 -1.31
C GLU A 273 -5.25 -22.61 -1.54
N ASP A 274 -6.03 -23.46 -2.19
CA ASP A 274 -7.45 -23.21 -2.41
C ASP A 274 -8.20 -23.36 -1.10
N ILE A 275 -8.97 -22.33 -0.72
CA ILE A 275 -9.83 -22.35 0.45
C ILE A 275 -11.29 -22.24 0.03
N LYS A 276 -12.17 -22.90 0.79
CA LYS A 276 -13.62 -22.91 0.51
C LYS A 276 -14.37 -21.85 1.28
N VAL A 277 -13.89 -21.51 2.46
CA VAL A 277 -14.49 -20.54 3.39
C VAL A 277 -13.40 -19.62 3.90
N ALA A 278 -13.74 -18.37 4.10
CA ALA A 278 -12.89 -17.38 4.75
C ALA A 278 -13.72 -16.58 5.77
N CYS A 279 -13.11 -16.25 6.89
CA CYS A 279 -13.74 -15.71 8.09
C CYS A 279 -13.26 -14.30 8.43
N ALA A 280 -13.92 -13.65 9.38
CA ALA A 280 -13.49 -12.35 9.90
C ALA A 280 -12.05 -12.42 10.43
N GLY A 281 -11.22 -11.47 10.03
CA GLY A 281 -9.80 -11.42 10.35
C GLY A 281 -8.87 -12.01 9.29
N ASP A 282 -9.37 -12.82 8.36
CA ASP A 282 -8.55 -13.43 7.33
C ASP A 282 -8.07 -12.42 6.28
N ILE A 283 -6.87 -12.67 5.76
CA ILE A 283 -6.33 -12.04 4.56
C ILE A 283 -6.26 -13.10 3.47
N ILE A 284 -7.03 -12.91 2.40
CA ILE A 284 -7.14 -13.85 1.30
C ILE A 284 -6.84 -13.19 -0.04
N ALA A 285 -6.60 -14.00 -1.07
CA ALA A 285 -6.58 -13.56 -2.46
C ALA A 285 -7.77 -14.18 -3.21
N VAL A 286 -8.48 -13.37 -3.98
CA VAL A 286 -9.59 -13.81 -4.83
C VAL A 286 -9.20 -13.63 -6.29
N ALA A 287 -9.36 -14.71 -7.07
CA ALA A 287 -9.04 -14.70 -8.49
C ALA A 287 -10.24 -14.25 -9.34
N GLY A 288 -9.97 -13.46 -10.36
CA GLY A 288 -10.92 -13.18 -11.43
C GLY A 288 -12.01 -12.16 -11.13
N LEU A 289 -11.84 -11.32 -10.10
CA LEU A 289 -12.68 -10.13 -9.93
C LEU A 289 -12.40 -9.15 -11.07
N LYS A 290 -13.46 -8.65 -11.71
CA LYS A 290 -13.35 -7.87 -12.96
C LYS A 290 -13.32 -6.36 -12.71
N ASP A 291 -14.15 -5.91 -11.80
CA ASP A 291 -14.41 -4.49 -11.56
C ASP A 291 -13.73 -3.95 -10.29
N THR A 292 -13.30 -4.83 -9.39
CA THR A 292 -12.69 -4.45 -8.12
C THR A 292 -11.29 -3.86 -8.32
N THR A 293 -11.04 -2.71 -7.69
CA THR A 293 -9.74 -2.04 -7.63
C THR A 293 -9.26 -1.88 -6.19
N THR A 294 -8.00 -1.50 -6.03
CA THR A 294 -7.42 -1.24 -4.69
C THR A 294 -8.18 -0.12 -3.98
N GLY A 295 -8.62 -0.36 -2.75
CA GLY A 295 -9.43 0.55 -1.95
C GLY A 295 -10.94 0.28 -2.01
N ASP A 296 -11.39 -0.63 -2.86
CA ASP A 296 -12.82 -0.96 -2.95
C ASP A 296 -13.28 -1.82 -1.75
N THR A 297 -14.51 -1.59 -1.32
CA THR A 297 -15.20 -2.39 -0.31
C THR A 297 -16.08 -3.44 -0.99
N LEU A 298 -15.94 -4.68 -0.55
CA LEU A 298 -16.80 -5.79 -0.93
C LEU A 298 -17.64 -6.21 0.28
N CYS A 299 -18.95 -6.25 0.14
CA CYS A 299 -19.84 -6.49 1.29
C CYS A 299 -21.07 -7.31 0.93
N ASN A 300 -21.83 -7.70 1.95
CA ASN A 300 -23.14 -8.31 1.78
C ASN A 300 -24.08 -7.30 1.09
N PRO A 301 -24.75 -7.69 -0.02
CA PRO A 301 -25.70 -6.81 -0.71
C PRO A 301 -26.89 -6.34 0.16
N ASP A 302 -27.32 -7.16 1.13
CA ASP A 302 -28.51 -6.89 1.94
C ASP A 302 -28.23 -5.93 3.11
N ASP A 303 -26.96 -5.82 3.53
CA ASP A 303 -26.50 -4.89 4.54
C ASP A 303 -25.18 -4.24 4.11
N ALA A 304 -25.29 -3.41 3.08
CA ALA A 304 -24.14 -2.86 2.38
C ALA A 304 -23.51 -1.68 3.14
N VAL A 305 -22.19 -1.69 3.21
CA VAL A 305 -21.34 -0.69 3.86
C VAL A 305 -20.22 -0.26 2.93
N ILE A 306 -19.77 0.98 3.08
CA ILE A 306 -18.51 1.45 2.49
C ILE A 306 -17.54 1.63 3.66
N LEU A 307 -16.50 0.80 3.71
CA LEU A 307 -15.45 0.92 4.71
C LEU A 307 -14.61 2.17 4.43
N GLU A 308 -13.93 2.66 5.44
CA GLU A 308 -13.05 3.82 5.33
C GLU A 308 -12.08 3.65 4.14
N ARG A 309 -12.10 4.64 3.24
CA ARG A 309 -11.33 4.59 1.99
C ARG A 309 -9.83 4.74 2.24
N MET A 310 -9.03 4.08 1.42
CA MET A 310 -7.59 4.34 1.35
C MET A 310 -7.34 5.63 0.59
N GLU A 311 -6.53 6.53 1.16
CA GLU A 311 -6.04 7.70 0.47
C GLU A 311 -4.73 7.38 -0.24
N PHE A 312 -4.66 7.70 -1.52
CA PHE A 312 -3.45 7.55 -2.31
C PHE A 312 -2.94 8.92 -2.72
N PRO A 313 -1.61 9.15 -2.67
CA PRO A 313 -1.04 10.41 -3.11
C PRO A 313 -1.26 10.60 -4.62
N ASP A 314 -1.52 11.84 -5.02
CA ASP A 314 -1.59 12.17 -6.44
C ASP A 314 -0.20 12.10 -7.10
N PRO A 315 -0.13 11.67 -8.37
CA PRO A 315 1.11 11.67 -9.14
C PRO A 315 1.73 13.05 -9.24
N VAL A 316 3.08 13.11 -9.15
CA VAL A 316 3.83 14.38 -9.16
C VAL A 316 4.60 14.64 -10.44
N ILE A 317 4.85 13.61 -11.24
CA ILE A 317 5.54 13.73 -12.54
C ILE A 317 4.80 12.96 -13.62
N GLU A 318 5.05 13.35 -14.87
CA GLU A 318 4.45 12.70 -16.03
C GLU A 318 5.47 12.53 -17.17
N VAL A 319 5.29 11.46 -17.95
CA VAL A 319 6.06 11.15 -19.17
C VAL A 319 5.11 10.69 -20.26
N ALA A 320 5.42 11.03 -21.50
CA ALA A 320 4.73 10.47 -22.66
C ALA A 320 5.32 9.10 -23.02
N VAL A 321 4.47 8.16 -23.39
CA VAL A 321 4.85 6.83 -23.83
C VAL A 321 4.24 6.53 -25.20
N GLU A 322 5.06 6.10 -26.14
CA GLU A 322 4.65 5.80 -27.49
C GLU A 322 5.10 4.38 -27.88
N PRO A 323 4.20 3.55 -28.45
CA PRO A 323 4.58 2.22 -28.91
C PRO A 323 5.51 2.31 -30.13
N LYS A 324 6.54 1.45 -30.20
CA LYS A 324 7.44 1.44 -31.36
C LYS A 324 6.79 0.86 -32.61
N THR A 325 5.79 -0.02 -32.45
CA THR A 325 5.07 -0.64 -33.56
C THR A 325 3.57 -0.63 -33.33
N LYS A 326 2.78 -0.79 -34.42
CA LYS A 326 1.31 -0.92 -34.31
C LYS A 326 0.89 -2.15 -33.48
N ALA A 327 1.65 -3.24 -33.54
CA ALA A 327 1.41 -4.44 -32.74
C ALA A 327 1.64 -4.20 -31.24
N ASP A 328 2.53 -3.29 -30.89
CA ASP A 328 2.79 -2.92 -29.51
C ASP A 328 1.73 -1.98 -28.95
N GLN A 329 0.97 -1.28 -29.79
CA GLN A 329 -0.05 -0.34 -29.34
C GLN A 329 -1.18 -1.03 -28.55
N GLU A 330 -1.72 -2.15 -29.05
CA GLU A 330 -2.75 -2.92 -28.35
C GLU A 330 -2.21 -3.54 -27.06
N LYS A 331 -1.00 -4.13 -27.13
CA LYS A 331 -0.34 -4.72 -25.96
C LYS A 331 -0.04 -3.65 -24.89
N MET A 332 0.39 -2.47 -25.31
CA MET A 332 0.67 -1.34 -24.42
C MET A 332 -0.58 -0.90 -23.69
N GLY A 333 -1.72 -0.78 -24.36
CA GLY A 333 -3.00 -0.46 -23.72
C GLY A 333 -3.36 -1.45 -22.61
N VAL A 334 -3.24 -2.75 -22.89
CA VAL A 334 -3.49 -3.82 -21.91
C VAL A 334 -2.50 -3.78 -20.75
N ALA A 335 -1.20 -3.58 -21.04
CA ALA A 335 -0.16 -3.50 -20.03
C ALA A 335 -0.39 -2.31 -19.09
N LEU A 336 -0.62 -1.13 -19.63
CA LEU A 336 -0.88 0.09 -18.86
C LEU A 336 -2.14 -0.04 -17.98
N GLN A 337 -3.21 -0.61 -18.52
CA GLN A 337 -4.43 -0.85 -17.74
C GLN A 337 -4.19 -1.80 -16.56
N ARG A 338 -3.44 -2.87 -16.76
CA ARG A 338 -3.09 -3.83 -15.69
C ARG A 338 -2.19 -3.21 -14.64
N LEU A 339 -1.16 -2.45 -15.05
CA LEU A 339 -0.26 -1.76 -14.14
C LEU A 339 -1.01 -0.69 -13.31
N ALA A 340 -1.92 0.07 -13.93
CA ALA A 340 -2.77 1.04 -13.24
C ALA A 340 -3.75 0.39 -12.25
N ALA A 341 -4.22 -0.82 -12.54
CA ALA A 341 -5.05 -1.58 -11.59
C ALA A 341 -4.26 -2.06 -10.36
N GLU A 342 -2.96 -2.36 -10.53
CA GLU A 342 -2.08 -2.76 -9.43
C GLU A 342 -1.66 -1.59 -8.54
N ASP A 343 -1.44 -0.42 -9.12
CA ASP A 343 -0.91 0.75 -8.42
C ASP A 343 -1.81 1.98 -8.56
N PRO A 344 -2.59 2.33 -7.53
CA PRO A 344 -3.48 3.49 -7.55
C PRO A 344 -2.77 4.85 -7.68
N SER A 345 -1.46 4.93 -7.35
CA SER A 345 -0.65 6.13 -7.52
C SER A 345 -0.13 6.30 -8.95
N PHE A 346 -0.31 5.28 -9.79
CA PHE A 346 -0.01 5.32 -11.21
C PHE A 346 -1.28 5.63 -12.02
N LYS A 347 -1.27 6.71 -12.77
CA LYS A 347 -2.39 7.11 -13.63
C LYS A 347 -1.96 7.14 -15.08
N VAL A 348 -2.87 6.76 -15.96
CA VAL A 348 -2.68 6.80 -17.41
C VAL A 348 -3.79 7.63 -18.02
N SER A 349 -3.44 8.56 -18.89
CA SER A 349 -4.37 9.38 -19.65
C SER A 349 -3.90 9.53 -21.09
N VAL A 350 -4.84 9.78 -21.98
CA VAL A 350 -4.53 10.19 -23.35
C VAL A 350 -4.75 11.69 -23.42
N ASP A 351 -3.74 12.40 -23.82
CA ASP A 351 -3.85 13.83 -24.07
C ASP A 351 -4.65 14.02 -25.38
N HIS A 352 -5.79 14.69 -25.30
CA HIS A 352 -6.69 14.87 -26.43
C HIS A 352 -6.14 15.83 -27.51
N GLU A 353 -5.23 16.73 -27.14
CA GLU A 353 -4.67 17.69 -28.10
C GLU A 353 -3.47 17.08 -28.86
N SER A 354 -2.57 16.38 -28.18
CA SER A 354 -1.40 15.75 -28.82
C SER A 354 -1.64 14.31 -29.27
N GLY A 355 -2.71 13.66 -28.76
CA GLY A 355 -2.97 12.24 -28.96
C GLY A 355 -2.00 11.30 -28.23
N GLN A 356 -1.07 11.84 -27.43
CA GLN A 356 -0.09 11.05 -26.72
C GLN A 356 -0.68 10.32 -25.52
N THR A 357 -0.21 9.12 -25.26
CA THR A 357 -0.46 8.42 -24.00
C THR A 357 0.51 8.93 -22.94
N VAL A 358 -0.03 9.46 -21.84
CA VAL A 358 0.77 10.04 -20.75
C VAL A 358 0.66 9.14 -19.54
N MET A 359 1.80 8.76 -18.99
CA MET A 359 1.98 8.02 -17.74
C MET A 359 2.31 9.02 -16.64
N LYS A 360 1.58 8.97 -15.51
CA LYS A 360 1.78 9.83 -14.36
C LYS A 360 2.14 8.98 -13.13
N GLY A 361 3.16 9.39 -12.37
CA GLY A 361 3.66 8.63 -11.22
C GLY A 361 4.31 9.50 -10.15
N MET A 362 4.77 8.84 -9.09
CA MET A 362 5.31 9.47 -7.87
C MET A 362 6.77 9.96 -8.01
N GLY A 363 7.46 9.62 -9.09
CA GLY A 363 8.85 9.97 -9.33
C GLY A 363 9.42 9.25 -10.54
N GLU A 364 10.60 9.69 -10.98
CA GLU A 364 11.28 9.16 -12.17
C GLU A 364 11.52 7.65 -12.07
N LEU A 365 12.12 7.20 -10.97
CA LEU A 365 12.35 5.77 -10.72
C LEU A 365 11.06 4.94 -10.74
N HIS A 366 9.96 5.49 -10.23
CA HIS A 366 8.66 4.81 -10.27
C HIS A 366 8.21 4.56 -11.72
N LEU A 367 8.28 5.57 -12.57
CA LEU A 367 7.89 5.45 -13.98
C LEU A 367 8.87 4.57 -14.77
N GLU A 368 10.18 4.65 -14.50
CA GLU A 368 11.19 3.76 -15.11
C GLU A 368 10.93 2.28 -14.80
N ILE A 369 10.60 1.96 -13.53
CA ILE A 369 10.26 0.59 -13.14
C ILE A 369 9.01 0.10 -13.88
N LEU A 370 8.00 0.95 -14.05
CA LEU A 370 6.77 0.58 -14.77
C LEU A 370 7.04 0.33 -16.26
N VAL A 371 7.89 1.14 -16.88
CA VAL A 371 8.33 0.93 -18.28
C VAL A 371 9.13 -0.37 -18.42
N ASP A 372 10.04 -0.64 -17.51
CA ASP A 372 10.80 -1.88 -17.48
C ASP A 372 9.89 -3.11 -17.27
N ARG A 373 8.87 -3.00 -16.41
CA ARG A 373 7.85 -4.03 -16.25
C ARG A 373 7.02 -4.24 -17.52
N MET A 374 6.64 -3.17 -18.25
CA MET A 374 5.96 -3.30 -19.54
C MET A 374 6.79 -4.13 -20.52
N GLN A 375 8.10 -3.88 -20.58
CA GLN A 375 8.99 -4.62 -21.46
C GLN A 375 9.16 -6.08 -21.01
N ARG A 376 9.45 -6.31 -19.72
CA ARG A 376 9.76 -7.66 -19.21
C ARG A 376 8.54 -8.57 -19.11
N GLU A 377 7.44 -8.05 -18.57
CA GLU A 377 6.24 -8.86 -18.27
C GLU A 377 5.30 -8.95 -19.47
N PHE A 378 5.11 -7.85 -20.21
CA PHE A 378 4.14 -7.76 -21.30
C PHE A 378 4.76 -7.80 -22.69
N LYS A 379 6.10 -7.80 -22.78
CA LYS A 379 6.83 -7.80 -24.06
C LYS A 379 6.42 -6.63 -24.97
N VAL A 380 6.30 -5.44 -24.40
CA VAL A 380 5.96 -4.20 -25.08
C VAL A 380 7.20 -3.32 -25.17
N ASP A 381 7.59 -2.95 -26.37
CA ASP A 381 8.61 -1.96 -26.61
C ASP A 381 7.96 -0.58 -26.82
N ALA A 382 8.36 0.37 -25.98
CA ALA A 382 7.87 1.74 -26.02
C ALA A 382 9.03 2.74 -25.98
N THR A 383 8.80 3.91 -26.57
CA THR A 383 9.65 5.09 -26.43
C THR A 383 9.06 5.98 -25.35
N VAL A 384 9.91 6.45 -24.45
CA VAL A 384 9.52 7.34 -23.35
C VAL A 384 10.16 8.70 -23.57
N GLY A 385 9.39 9.76 -23.38
CA GLY A 385 9.85 11.14 -23.57
C GLY A 385 9.03 12.14 -22.77
N ALA A 386 9.42 13.41 -22.87
CA ALA A 386 8.63 14.48 -22.28
C ALA A 386 7.29 14.63 -23.04
N PRO A 387 6.17 14.90 -22.35
CA PRO A 387 4.91 15.21 -23.01
C PRO A 387 5.04 16.43 -23.92
N GLN A 388 4.32 16.41 -25.02
CA GLN A 388 4.24 17.58 -25.90
C GLN A 388 3.47 18.71 -25.21
N VAL A 389 3.97 19.92 -25.34
CA VAL A 389 3.29 21.12 -24.82
C VAL A 389 2.35 21.64 -25.91
N ALA A 390 1.05 21.64 -25.62
CA ALA A 390 0.06 22.26 -26.46
C ALA A 390 0.08 23.77 -26.23
N TYR A 391 0.60 24.51 -27.20
CA TYR A 391 0.58 25.97 -27.16
C TYR A 391 -0.79 26.49 -27.58
N ARG A 392 -1.39 27.33 -26.73
CA ARG A 392 -2.63 28.04 -27.05
C ARG A 392 -2.34 29.50 -27.29
N GLU A 393 -2.83 29.99 -28.41
CA GLU A 393 -2.77 31.41 -28.72
C GLU A 393 -4.04 32.13 -28.21
N THR A 394 -3.88 33.34 -27.70
CA THR A 394 -5.00 34.18 -27.31
C THR A 394 -4.74 35.60 -27.79
N ILE A 395 -5.84 36.31 -28.15
CA ILE A 395 -5.77 37.69 -28.51
C ILE A 395 -5.85 38.54 -27.23
N THR A 396 -4.80 39.31 -26.96
CA THR A 396 -4.72 40.18 -25.77
C THR A 396 -5.33 41.55 -25.97
N LYS A 397 -5.57 41.96 -27.23
CA LYS A 397 -6.23 43.23 -27.60
C LYS A 397 -7.25 42.96 -28.70
N PRO A 398 -8.44 43.58 -28.64
CA PRO A 398 -9.40 43.43 -29.72
C PRO A 398 -8.81 44.01 -31.02
N ALA A 399 -8.92 43.24 -32.08
CA ALA A 399 -8.49 43.63 -33.42
C ALA A 399 -9.61 43.27 -34.40
N SER A 400 -9.96 44.20 -35.26
CA SER A 400 -10.87 43.95 -36.36
C SER A 400 -10.25 44.49 -37.67
N ILE A 401 -10.47 43.76 -38.74
CA ILE A 401 -10.05 44.18 -40.06
C ILE A 401 -11.18 43.86 -41.05
N ASP A 402 -11.50 44.81 -41.89
CA ASP A 402 -12.35 44.60 -43.03
C ASP A 402 -11.48 44.11 -44.19
N TYR A 403 -11.54 42.81 -44.49
CA TYR A 403 -10.65 42.16 -45.44
C TYR A 403 -11.42 41.45 -46.53
N THR A 404 -11.22 41.89 -47.76
CA THR A 404 -11.74 41.15 -48.93
C THR A 404 -10.67 40.16 -49.39
N HIS A 405 -10.93 38.87 -49.23
CA HIS A 405 -10.04 37.79 -49.64
C HIS A 405 -10.02 37.74 -51.19
N LYS A 406 -8.88 38.05 -51.77
CA LYS A 406 -8.66 37.90 -53.23
C LYS A 406 -7.91 36.58 -53.48
N LYS A 407 -8.33 35.88 -54.52
CA LYS A 407 -7.78 34.59 -55.00
C LYS A 407 -6.30 34.66 -55.39
N GLN A 408 -5.43 34.90 -54.40
CA GLN A 408 -3.97 34.84 -54.60
C GLN A 408 -3.32 33.62 -53.92
N THR A 409 -4.11 32.80 -53.20
CA THR A 409 -3.68 31.64 -52.44
C THR A 409 -4.20 30.40 -53.16
N GLY A 410 -3.42 29.90 -54.09
CA GLY A 410 -3.63 28.73 -54.95
C GLY A 410 -4.71 27.72 -54.61
N GLY A 411 -5.97 28.06 -54.79
CA GLY A 411 -7.11 27.10 -54.66
C GLY A 411 -8.34 27.61 -53.97
N ALA A 412 -8.27 28.67 -53.20
CA ALA A 412 -9.47 29.25 -52.56
C ALA A 412 -10.28 30.11 -53.52
N THR A 413 -11.58 29.92 -53.63
CA THR A 413 -12.51 30.78 -54.37
C THR A 413 -13.01 31.81 -53.37
N ALA A 414 -12.89 33.13 -53.70
CA ALA A 414 -13.50 34.17 -52.90
C ALA A 414 -15.02 33.95 -52.87
N MET A 415 -15.56 33.72 -51.70
CA MET A 415 -16.98 33.57 -51.45
C MET A 415 -17.48 34.79 -50.72
N ASP A 416 -18.61 35.31 -51.12
CA ASP A 416 -19.34 36.31 -50.38
C ASP A 416 -19.94 35.65 -49.10
N TYR A 417 -20.04 36.40 -48.00
CA TYR A 417 -20.58 35.89 -46.74
C TYR A 417 -21.91 35.15 -46.95
N ALA A 418 -22.80 35.71 -47.74
CA ALA A 418 -24.09 35.10 -48.12
C ALA A 418 -23.96 33.77 -48.88
N GLN A 419 -22.79 33.37 -49.32
CA GLN A 419 -22.52 32.07 -49.99
C GLN A 419 -22.01 30.99 -49.09
N ILE A 420 -21.57 31.32 -47.88
CA ILE A 420 -21.14 30.41 -46.84
C ILE A 420 -22.36 29.73 -46.23
N ASP A 421 -23.42 30.48 -46.03
CA ASP A 421 -24.72 29.98 -45.56
C ASP A 421 -25.42 29.18 -46.64
N LYS A 422 -25.62 27.90 -46.44
CA LYS A 422 -26.15 26.98 -47.45
C LYS A 422 -27.66 26.76 -47.38
N ALA A 423 -28.26 26.95 -46.20
CA ALA A 423 -29.67 26.76 -46.00
C ALA A 423 -30.48 28.01 -46.43
N PRO A 424 -31.66 27.85 -47.06
CA PRO A 424 -32.51 28.99 -47.43
C PRO A 424 -32.87 29.88 -46.26
N GLU A 425 -33.11 29.29 -45.07
CA GLU A 425 -33.47 30.01 -43.86
C GLU A 425 -32.30 30.82 -43.27
N GLU A 426 -31.08 30.33 -43.45
CA GLU A 426 -29.85 31.04 -43.04
C GLU A 426 -29.67 32.33 -43.85
N LYS A 427 -29.88 32.22 -45.16
CA LYS A 427 -29.78 33.33 -46.11
C LYS A 427 -30.84 34.44 -45.87
N GLU A 428 -32.03 34.03 -45.50
CA GLU A 428 -33.17 34.94 -45.28
C GLU A 428 -33.02 35.69 -43.96
N ARG A 429 -32.48 35.06 -42.95
CA ARG A 429 -32.33 35.62 -41.57
C ARG A 429 -30.98 36.20 -41.31
N GLY A 430 -29.94 35.96 -42.14
CA GLY A 430 -28.57 36.43 -41.94
C GLY A 430 -27.91 35.85 -40.68
N ILE A 431 -28.29 34.62 -40.30
CA ILE A 431 -27.77 33.91 -39.13
C ILE A 431 -27.29 32.52 -39.54
N THR A 432 -26.21 32.03 -38.95
CA THR A 432 -25.71 30.69 -39.19
C THR A 432 -26.45 29.70 -38.30
N ILE A 433 -27.11 28.70 -38.88
CA ILE A 433 -27.85 27.65 -38.17
C ILE A 433 -27.05 26.35 -38.10
N SER A 434 -26.26 26.07 -39.13
CA SER A 434 -25.41 24.88 -39.20
C SER A 434 -23.94 25.24 -39.40
N THR A 435 -23.03 24.50 -38.76
CA THR A 435 -21.59 24.72 -38.89
C THR A 435 -21.14 24.56 -40.34
N ALA A 436 -20.54 25.60 -40.90
CA ALA A 436 -19.93 25.59 -42.20
C ALA A 436 -18.41 25.78 -42.10
N HIS A 437 -17.63 25.11 -42.93
CA HIS A 437 -16.20 25.32 -42.96
C HIS A 437 -15.70 25.51 -44.41
N VAL A 438 -14.65 26.30 -44.54
CA VAL A 438 -13.96 26.56 -45.80
C VAL A 438 -12.47 26.37 -45.57
N GLU A 439 -11.86 25.51 -46.37
CA GLU A 439 -10.44 25.23 -46.30
C GLU A 439 -9.68 25.85 -47.48
N TYR A 440 -8.49 26.35 -47.22
CA TYR A 440 -7.59 26.83 -48.26
C TYR A 440 -6.12 26.66 -47.81
N GLN A 441 -5.25 26.59 -48.79
CA GLN A 441 -3.82 26.35 -48.55
C GLN A 441 -2.99 27.45 -49.18
N THR A 442 -2.00 27.92 -48.45
CA THR A 442 -0.92 28.76 -48.96
C THR A 442 0.34 27.93 -49.17
N GLU A 443 1.38 28.50 -49.79
CA GLU A 443 2.65 27.80 -49.98
C GLU A 443 3.30 27.32 -48.67
N LYS A 444 2.93 27.92 -47.52
CA LYS A 444 3.55 27.63 -46.22
C LYS A 444 2.58 27.03 -45.18
N ARG A 445 1.26 27.16 -45.34
CA ARG A 445 0.29 26.74 -44.32
C ARG A 445 -1.06 26.37 -44.93
N HIS A 446 -1.74 25.42 -44.27
CA HIS A 446 -3.13 25.08 -44.48
C HIS A 446 -4.00 25.84 -43.46
N TYR A 447 -5.12 26.40 -43.92
CA TYR A 447 -6.06 27.14 -43.09
C TYR A 447 -7.47 26.58 -43.26
N ALA A 448 -8.21 26.57 -42.19
CA ALA A 448 -9.62 26.26 -42.18
C ALA A 448 -10.38 27.37 -41.45
N HIS A 449 -11.40 27.90 -42.06
CA HIS A 449 -12.35 28.81 -41.41
C HIS A 449 -13.64 28.05 -41.11
N VAL A 450 -14.06 28.13 -39.88
CA VAL A 450 -15.28 27.48 -39.40
C VAL A 450 -16.24 28.58 -38.95
N ASP A 451 -17.40 28.62 -39.55
CA ASP A 451 -18.50 29.45 -39.14
C ASP A 451 -19.46 28.61 -38.29
N CYS A 452 -19.70 29.02 -37.07
CA CYS A 452 -20.51 28.30 -36.10
C CYS A 452 -21.77 29.10 -35.76
N PRO A 453 -22.88 28.43 -35.51
CA PRO A 453 -24.06 29.09 -34.97
C PRO A 453 -23.74 29.86 -33.70
N GLY A 454 -24.17 31.14 -33.62
CA GLY A 454 -23.95 32.03 -32.50
C GLY A 454 -24.82 31.71 -31.26
#